data_7800d34540e5343af4a2afe407937afa
#
_entry.id   7800d34540e5343af4a2afe407937afa
#
_cell.length_a   1.000
_cell.length_b   1.000
_cell.length_c   1.000
_cell.angle_alpha   90.00
_cell.angle_beta   90.00
_cell.angle_gamma   90.00
#
_symmetry.space_group_name_H-M   'P 1'
#
loop_
_entity.id
_entity.type
_entity.pdbx_description
1 polymer ?
#
loop_
_entity_poly.entity_id
_entity_poly.type
_entity_poly.pdbx_seq_one_letter_code
_entity_poly.pdbx_strand_id
1 'polypeptide(L)'
;MKHTLTLLIFFISISKLFAQEPQRVISKDSYVHIYSYTPIEDIKAFLNDGLAILDLEKRELAYVLNIQSLTFKNALMQEHFNENYLESDMYPKSTLEGRLLGDIDFEKVGIYNVKVNGKLKMHGVERFINEPVLIRVLEDKSVTLESEFIVRPGDFNIKIPNLMITRIAEEIKVTVRSKFRIK
;
A
#
# COMPACT_ATOMS: atom_id res chain seq x y z
N MET A 1 54.45 47.91 -34.25
CA MET A 1 54.01 47.28 -33.00
C MET A 1 52.61 46.74 -33.24
N LYS A 2 52.49 45.42 -33.43
CA LYS A 2 51.22 44.72 -33.70
C LYS A 2 50.78 44.04 -32.41
N HIS A 3 49.69 44.51 -31.82
CA HIS A 3 49.09 43.85 -30.63
C HIS A 3 48.12 42.74 -31.11
N THR A 4 48.51 41.50 -30.94
CA THR A 4 47.66 40.35 -31.11
C THR A 4 46.77 40.17 -29.88
N LEU A 5 45.46 40.39 -30.04
CA LEU A 5 44.45 40.17 -29.03
C LEU A 5 44.05 38.68 -29.06
N THR A 6 44.49 37.91 -28.08
CA THR A 6 44.13 36.50 -27.93
C THR A 6 42.78 36.40 -27.22
N LEU A 7 41.73 36.03 -27.97
CA LEU A 7 40.38 35.83 -27.46
C LEU A 7 40.31 34.44 -26.77
N LEU A 8 40.29 34.39 -25.45
CA LEU A 8 40.11 33.17 -24.67
C LEU A 8 38.62 32.81 -24.59
N ILE A 9 38.19 31.87 -25.45
CA ILE A 9 36.81 31.35 -25.41
C ILE A 9 36.70 30.36 -24.25
N PHE A 10 36.06 30.79 -23.19
CA PHE A 10 35.72 29.94 -22.04
C PHE A 10 34.50 29.08 -22.38
N PHE A 11 34.72 27.82 -22.70
CA PHE A 11 33.67 26.86 -23.01
C PHE A 11 33.01 26.40 -21.68
N ILE A 12 31.92 27.07 -21.29
CA ILE A 12 31.12 26.65 -20.14
C ILE A 12 30.33 25.41 -20.55
N SER A 13 30.84 24.22 -20.20
CA SER A 13 30.09 22.96 -20.28
C SER A 13 28.94 23.03 -19.25
N ILE A 14 27.75 23.37 -19.73
CA ILE A 14 26.53 23.23 -18.95
C ILE A 14 26.20 21.73 -18.90
N SER A 15 26.68 21.06 -17.89
CA SER A 15 26.22 19.73 -17.54
C SER A 15 24.74 19.85 -17.15
N LYS A 16 23.85 19.48 -18.05
CA LYS A 16 22.44 19.30 -17.71
C LYS A 16 22.40 18.15 -16.69
N LEU A 17 22.27 18.49 -15.42
CA LEU A 17 21.81 17.54 -14.42
C LEU A 17 20.39 17.15 -14.86
N PHE A 18 20.25 16.02 -15.51
CA PHE A 18 18.97 15.38 -15.69
C PHE A 18 18.56 14.89 -14.31
N ALA A 19 17.78 15.67 -13.60
CA ALA A 19 17.02 15.17 -12.48
C ALA A 19 16.08 14.10 -13.08
N GLN A 20 16.39 12.84 -12.82
CA GLN A 20 15.57 11.72 -13.23
C GLN A 20 14.24 11.87 -12.47
N GLU A 21 13.15 12.07 -13.21
CA GLU A 21 11.82 12.15 -12.59
C GLU A 21 11.57 10.85 -11.82
N PRO A 22 11.11 10.91 -10.56
CA PRO A 22 10.86 9.71 -9.78
C PRO A 22 9.89 8.80 -10.53
N GLN A 23 10.32 7.58 -10.81
CA GLN A 23 9.53 6.62 -11.58
C GLN A 23 8.42 6.04 -10.69
N ARG A 24 7.36 6.83 -10.49
CA ARG A 24 6.19 6.46 -9.70
C ARG A 24 5.10 5.88 -10.58
N VAL A 25 4.62 4.73 -10.20
CA VAL A 25 3.49 4.07 -10.85
C VAL A 25 2.31 3.97 -9.89
N ILE A 26 1.11 4.11 -10.43
CA ILE A 26 -0.13 4.19 -9.63
C ILE A 26 -1.04 3.05 -10.05
N SER A 27 -1.63 2.37 -9.06
CA SER A 27 -2.76 1.48 -9.20
C SER A 27 -4.00 2.12 -8.54
N LYS A 28 -5.12 2.17 -9.26
CA LYS A 28 -6.40 2.66 -8.75
C LYS A 28 -7.40 1.54 -8.48
N ASP A 29 -7.00 0.31 -8.79
CA ASP A 29 -7.84 -0.89 -8.77
C ASP A 29 -7.25 -1.89 -7.77
N SER A 30 -6.68 -1.38 -6.65
CA SER A 30 -6.11 -2.27 -5.64
C SER A 30 -7.25 -2.98 -4.91
N TYR A 31 -7.19 -4.30 -4.95
CA TYR A 31 -8.11 -5.18 -4.25
C TYR A 31 -7.67 -5.36 -2.80
N VAL A 32 -8.59 -5.21 -1.87
CA VAL A 32 -8.39 -5.53 -0.46
C VAL A 32 -9.51 -6.47 -0.02
N HIS A 33 -9.15 -7.57 0.62
CA HIS A 33 -10.08 -8.52 1.21
C HIS A 33 -9.77 -8.67 2.71
N ILE A 34 -10.81 -8.58 3.50
CA ILE A 34 -10.79 -8.77 4.95
C ILE A 34 -11.54 -10.06 5.27
N TYR A 35 -10.93 -10.91 6.06
CA TYR A 35 -11.50 -12.16 6.51
C TYR A 35 -11.30 -12.35 8.01
N SER A 36 -12.41 -12.53 8.72
CA SER A 36 -12.46 -12.85 10.14
C SER A 36 -13.19 -14.18 10.30
N TYR A 37 -12.48 -15.19 10.78
CA TYR A 37 -13.06 -16.50 11.08
C TYR A 37 -13.64 -16.49 12.48
N THR A 38 -14.89 -16.91 12.62
CA THR A 38 -15.49 -17.16 13.92
C THR A 38 -16.32 -18.46 13.91
N PRO A 39 -16.54 -19.08 15.06
CA PRO A 39 -17.34 -20.31 15.15
C PRO A 39 -18.80 -20.13 14.72
N ILE A 40 -19.32 -18.92 14.71
CA ILE A 40 -20.73 -18.62 14.41
C ILE A 40 -20.91 -18.21 12.95
N GLU A 41 -20.11 -17.29 12.47
CA GLU A 41 -20.23 -16.75 11.11
C GLU A 41 -18.92 -16.12 10.65
N ASP A 42 -18.50 -16.45 9.43
CA ASP A 42 -17.36 -15.79 8.78
C ASP A 42 -17.73 -14.37 8.36
N ILE A 43 -16.92 -13.40 8.76
CA ILE A 43 -17.05 -12.03 8.30
C ILE A 43 -16.09 -11.82 7.13
N LYS A 44 -16.65 -11.38 6.01
CA LYS A 44 -15.89 -11.09 4.79
C LYS A 44 -16.28 -9.72 4.26
N ALA A 45 -15.27 -8.92 3.96
CA ALA A 45 -15.47 -7.65 3.26
C ALA A 45 -14.39 -7.49 2.19
N PHE A 46 -14.73 -6.78 1.13
CA PHE A 46 -13.80 -6.51 0.04
C PHE A 46 -13.99 -5.11 -0.53
N LEU A 47 -12.93 -4.63 -1.15
CA LEU A 47 -12.86 -3.36 -1.85
C LEU A 47 -12.02 -3.54 -3.11
N ASN A 48 -12.37 -2.85 -4.21
CA ASN A 48 -11.70 -2.96 -5.51
C ASN A 48 -11.14 -1.62 -6.01
N ASP A 49 -11.28 -0.54 -5.25
CA ASP A 49 -10.92 0.83 -5.62
C ASP A 49 -9.83 1.44 -4.71
N GLY A 50 -9.03 0.59 -4.08
CA GLY A 50 -7.88 1.05 -3.29
C GLY A 50 -6.85 1.74 -4.18
N LEU A 51 -6.30 2.85 -3.67
CA LEU A 51 -5.21 3.57 -4.32
C LEU A 51 -3.86 3.08 -3.80
N ALA A 52 -2.98 2.68 -4.71
CA ALA A 52 -1.60 2.35 -4.39
C ALA A 52 -0.63 3.14 -5.27
N ILE A 53 0.49 3.55 -4.67
CA ILE A 53 1.59 4.24 -5.35
C ILE A 53 2.87 3.46 -5.05
N LEU A 54 3.62 3.11 -6.09
CA LEU A 54 4.91 2.45 -5.99
C LEU A 54 5.98 3.32 -6.65
N ASP A 55 6.99 3.74 -5.90
CA ASP A 55 8.19 4.37 -6.38
C ASP A 55 9.23 3.26 -6.66
N LEU A 56 9.51 3.02 -7.94
CA LEU A 56 10.36 1.90 -8.37
C LEU A 56 11.83 2.11 -7.99
N GLU A 57 12.31 3.35 -8.01
CA GLU A 57 13.69 3.70 -7.69
C GLU A 57 13.94 3.61 -6.19
N LYS A 58 13.09 4.25 -5.38
CA LYS A 58 13.21 4.27 -3.93
C LYS A 58 12.69 3.00 -3.28
N ARG A 59 11.93 2.17 -4.02
CA ARG A 59 11.22 1.01 -3.50
C ARG A 59 10.23 1.37 -2.39
N GLU A 60 9.64 2.57 -2.48
CA GLU A 60 8.65 3.06 -1.53
C GLU A 60 7.25 2.71 -2.00
N LEU A 61 6.42 2.29 -1.08
CA LEU A 61 5.05 1.86 -1.31
C LEU A 61 4.11 2.66 -0.41
N ALA A 62 3.05 3.20 -0.99
CA ALA A 62 1.98 3.83 -0.25
C ALA A 62 0.63 3.25 -0.67
N TYR A 63 -0.25 3.00 0.30
CA TYR A 63 -1.63 2.62 0.11
C TYR A 63 -2.56 3.60 0.81
N VAL A 64 -3.68 3.88 0.16
CA VAL A 64 -4.81 4.58 0.76
C VAL A 64 -6.08 3.83 0.41
N LEU A 65 -6.85 3.48 1.41
CA LEU A 65 -8.19 2.94 1.22
C LEU A 65 -9.21 3.77 2.01
N ASN A 66 -10.39 3.94 1.42
CA ASN A 66 -11.54 4.51 2.11
C ASN A 66 -12.24 3.38 2.87
N ILE A 67 -12.41 3.54 4.18
CA ILE A 67 -13.04 2.53 5.04
C ILE A 67 -14.48 2.25 4.61
N GLN A 68 -15.24 3.28 4.23
CA GLN A 68 -16.63 3.15 3.81
C GLN A 68 -16.80 2.43 2.46
N SER A 69 -15.73 2.32 1.64
CA SER A 69 -15.76 1.57 0.37
C SER A 69 -15.67 0.04 0.57
N LEU A 70 -15.36 -0.42 1.77
CA LEU A 70 -15.41 -1.85 2.09
C LEU A 70 -16.86 -2.35 2.02
N THR A 71 -17.09 -3.38 1.23
CA THR A 71 -18.43 -3.95 0.99
C THR A 71 -18.57 -5.29 1.69
N PHE A 72 -19.60 -5.42 2.50
CA PHE A 72 -19.99 -6.63 3.20
C PHE A 72 -21.19 -7.29 2.49
N LYS A 73 -21.34 -8.59 2.68
CA LYS A 73 -22.50 -9.32 2.19
C LYS A 73 -23.80 -8.88 2.89
N ASN A 74 -23.70 -8.49 4.16
CA ASN A 74 -24.82 -8.14 5.03
C ASN A 74 -24.77 -6.65 5.37
N ALA A 75 -25.82 -5.91 5.07
CA ALA A 75 -25.91 -4.46 5.32
C ALA A 75 -25.75 -4.10 6.80
N LEU A 76 -26.31 -4.90 7.72
CA LEU A 76 -26.16 -4.68 9.15
C LEU A 76 -24.69 -4.87 9.61
N MET A 77 -23.96 -5.84 9.02
CA MET A 77 -22.54 -6.00 9.30
C MET A 77 -21.74 -4.79 8.81
N GLN A 78 -22.08 -4.25 7.65
CA GLN A 78 -21.45 -3.05 7.10
C GLN A 78 -21.70 -1.82 7.98
N GLU A 79 -22.94 -1.64 8.44
CA GLU A 79 -23.31 -0.56 9.34
C GLU A 79 -22.53 -0.65 10.67
N HIS A 80 -22.54 -1.81 11.32
CA HIS A 80 -21.78 -2.03 12.56
C HIS A 80 -20.26 -1.84 12.35
N PHE A 81 -19.72 -2.28 11.23
CA PHE A 81 -18.30 -2.09 10.90
C PHE A 81 -17.98 -0.60 10.81
N ASN A 82 -18.78 0.16 10.09
CA ASN A 82 -18.55 1.58 9.89
C ASN A 82 -18.79 2.41 11.15
N GLU A 83 -19.85 2.13 11.91
CA GLU A 83 -20.27 2.97 13.02
C GLU A 83 -19.66 2.56 14.36
N ASN A 84 -19.61 1.24 14.64
CA ASN A 84 -19.26 0.76 15.98
C ASN A 84 -17.79 0.30 16.09
N TYR A 85 -17.13 -0.05 14.98
CA TYR A 85 -15.77 -0.59 15.02
C TYR A 85 -14.74 0.35 14.41
N LEU A 86 -14.92 0.76 13.17
CA LEU A 86 -13.95 1.62 12.49
C LEU A 86 -14.27 3.12 12.66
N GLU A 87 -15.46 3.46 13.15
CA GLU A 87 -15.91 4.85 13.33
C GLU A 87 -15.57 5.68 12.08
N SER A 88 -15.98 5.17 10.90
CA SER A 88 -15.51 5.61 9.60
C SER A 88 -15.85 7.06 9.25
N ASP A 89 -16.78 7.69 9.97
CA ASP A 89 -17.06 9.11 9.88
C ASP A 89 -15.93 9.94 10.50
N MET A 90 -15.32 9.45 11.58
CA MET A 90 -14.18 10.11 12.23
C MET A 90 -12.85 9.68 11.62
N TYR A 91 -12.74 8.41 11.21
CA TYR A 91 -11.53 7.80 10.65
C TYR A 91 -11.79 7.23 9.25
N PRO A 92 -12.06 8.07 8.24
CA PRO A 92 -12.53 7.62 6.94
C PRO A 92 -11.51 6.84 6.13
N LYS A 93 -10.23 6.90 6.50
CA LYS A 93 -9.15 6.29 5.72
C LYS A 93 -8.24 5.41 6.55
N SER A 94 -7.79 4.32 5.93
CA SER A 94 -6.59 3.59 6.37
C SER A 94 -5.47 3.82 5.37
N THR A 95 -4.24 3.98 5.86
CA THR A 95 -3.06 4.22 5.03
C THR A 95 -1.91 3.30 5.43
N LEU A 96 -1.15 2.87 4.44
CA LEU A 96 0.13 2.19 4.63
C LEU A 96 1.19 2.99 3.89
N GLU A 97 2.27 3.33 4.57
CA GLU A 97 3.47 3.89 3.99
C GLU A 97 4.67 3.07 4.41
N GLY A 98 5.46 2.61 3.45
CA GLY A 98 6.58 1.73 3.76
C GLY A 98 7.57 1.58 2.61
N ARG A 99 8.64 0.84 2.89
CA ARG A 99 9.68 0.52 1.94
C ARG A 99 9.75 -0.99 1.73
N LEU A 100 9.92 -1.41 0.47
CA LEU A 100 10.15 -2.79 0.11
C LEU A 100 11.61 -3.16 0.42
N LEU A 101 11.79 -4.19 1.26
CA LEU A 101 13.07 -4.71 1.67
C LEU A 101 13.28 -6.10 1.07
N GLY A 102 14.39 -6.28 0.38
CA GLY A 102 14.77 -7.51 -0.29
C GLY A 102 15.39 -7.24 -1.65
N ASP A 103 15.82 -8.29 -2.31
CA ASP A 103 16.37 -8.21 -3.66
C ASP A 103 15.22 -8.19 -4.66
N ILE A 104 15.08 -7.07 -5.39
CA ILE A 104 14.06 -6.85 -6.41
C ILE A 104 14.62 -6.02 -7.56
N ASP A 105 14.37 -6.50 -8.77
CA ASP A 105 14.67 -5.83 -10.02
C ASP A 105 13.37 -5.65 -10.82
N PHE A 106 12.90 -4.41 -10.92
CA PHE A 106 11.65 -4.10 -11.63
C PHE A 106 11.79 -4.12 -13.16
N GLU A 107 13.01 -4.21 -13.68
CA GLU A 107 13.28 -4.32 -15.13
C GLU A 107 13.34 -5.77 -15.60
N LYS A 108 13.54 -6.71 -14.67
CA LYS A 108 13.68 -8.13 -14.98
C LYS A 108 12.42 -8.91 -14.64
N VAL A 109 11.87 -9.60 -15.66
CA VAL A 109 10.73 -10.52 -15.47
C VAL A 109 11.09 -11.58 -14.43
N GLY A 110 10.21 -11.74 -13.44
CA GLY A 110 10.48 -12.68 -12.35
C GLY A 110 9.50 -12.56 -11.19
N ILE A 111 9.75 -13.41 -10.19
CA ILE A 111 9.00 -13.46 -8.93
C ILE A 111 9.96 -13.14 -7.80
N TYR A 112 9.58 -12.15 -6.99
CA TYR A 112 10.40 -11.62 -5.91
C TYR A 112 9.66 -11.70 -4.60
N ASN A 113 10.25 -12.38 -3.62
CA ASN A 113 9.75 -12.44 -2.25
C ASN A 113 10.47 -11.38 -1.43
N VAL A 114 9.77 -10.36 -1.04
CA VAL A 114 10.29 -9.21 -0.29
C VAL A 114 9.43 -8.97 0.95
N LYS A 115 9.76 -7.98 1.74
CA LYS A 115 8.93 -7.50 2.85
C LYS A 115 8.63 -6.02 2.68
N VAL A 116 7.45 -5.58 3.10
CA VAL A 116 7.19 -4.18 3.34
C VAL A 116 7.49 -3.86 4.80
N ASN A 117 8.40 -2.92 5.03
CA ASN A 117 8.65 -2.35 6.36
C ASN A 117 8.10 -0.93 6.37
N GLY A 118 7.14 -0.65 7.23
CA GLY A 118 6.43 0.62 7.17
C GLY A 118 5.46 0.83 8.32
N LYS A 119 4.55 1.78 8.11
CA LYS A 119 3.57 2.22 9.07
C LYS A 119 2.18 2.03 8.51
N LEU A 120 1.38 1.23 9.19
CA LEU A 120 -0.04 1.10 8.95
C LEU A 120 -0.79 2.02 9.91
N LYS A 121 -1.60 2.93 9.36
CA LYS A 121 -2.47 3.80 10.14
C LYS A 121 -3.92 3.42 9.88
N MET A 122 -4.64 3.16 10.95
CA MET A 122 -6.05 2.81 10.93
C MET A 122 -6.71 3.27 12.24
N HIS A 123 -7.96 3.73 12.18
CA HIS A 123 -8.71 4.18 13.37
C HIS A 123 -7.91 5.20 14.23
N GLY A 124 -7.21 6.13 13.57
CA GLY A 124 -6.37 7.15 14.22
C GLY A 124 -5.06 6.64 14.82
N VAL A 125 -4.81 5.34 14.87
CA VAL A 125 -3.62 4.72 15.47
C VAL A 125 -2.64 4.28 14.38
N GLU A 126 -1.34 4.52 14.60
CA GLU A 126 -0.26 4.11 13.72
C GLU A 126 0.53 2.94 14.37
N ARG A 127 0.82 1.90 13.58
CA ARG A 127 1.64 0.75 13.97
C ARG A 127 2.69 0.44 12.92
N PHE A 128 3.89 0.07 13.37
CA PHE A 128 4.91 -0.47 12.50
C PHE A 128 4.54 -1.89 12.08
N ILE A 129 4.74 -2.18 10.79
CA ILE A 129 4.55 -3.49 10.21
C ILE A 129 5.80 -3.94 9.45
N ASN A 130 6.00 -5.25 9.35
CA ASN A 130 7.06 -5.87 8.56
C ASN A 130 6.52 -7.16 7.92
N GLU A 131 5.73 -6.99 6.86
CA GLU A 131 4.90 -8.03 6.30
C GLU A 131 5.44 -8.56 4.97
N PRO A 132 5.22 -9.84 4.65
CA PRO A 132 5.67 -10.45 3.40
C PRO A 132 4.91 -9.85 2.22
N VAL A 133 5.61 -9.67 1.12
CA VAL A 133 5.07 -9.19 -0.15
C VAL A 133 5.62 -10.04 -1.28
N LEU A 134 4.73 -10.59 -2.09
CA LEU A 134 5.07 -11.25 -3.33
C LEU A 134 4.91 -10.28 -4.48
N ILE A 135 6.00 -10.03 -5.21
CA ILE A 135 6.00 -9.17 -6.39
C ILE A 135 6.25 -10.03 -7.61
N ARG A 136 5.47 -9.81 -8.67
CA ARG A 136 5.71 -10.39 -9.99
C ARG A 136 5.91 -9.28 -11.00
N VAL A 137 7.05 -9.28 -11.67
CA VAL A 137 7.31 -8.46 -12.84
C VAL A 137 6.98 -9.29 -14.07
N LEU A 138 6.05 -8.82 -14.89
CA LEU A 138 5.50 -9.56 -16.02
C LEU A 138 6.12 -9.10 -17.36
N GLU A 139 5.97 -9.91 -18.40
CA GLU A 139 6.50 -9.62 -19.75
C GLU A 139 5.87 -8.36 -20.37
N ASP A 140 4.62 -8.04 -20.00
CA ASP A 140 3.91 -6.83 -20.43
C ASP A 140 4.36 -5.56 -19.68
N LYS A 141 5.47 -5.64 -18.94
CA LYS A 141 5.99 -4.58 -18.05
C LYS A 141 5.01 -4.16 -16.95
N SER A 142 4.02 -4.98 -16.63
CA SER A 142 3.22 -4.75 -15.44
C SER A 142 3.87 -5.39 -14.22
N VAL A 143 3.66 -4.78 -13.06
CA VAL A 143 4.08 -5.30 -11.77
C VAL A 143 2.84 -5.62 -10.95
N THR A 144 2.73 -6.84 -10.47
CA THR A 144 1.70 -7.21 -9.48
C THR A 144 2.33 -7.34 -8.10
N LEU A 145 1.60 -6.87 -7.12
CA LEU A 145 1.95 -6.96 -5.71
C LEU A 145 0.83 -7.72 -4.99
N GLU A 146 1.21 -8.70 -4.18
CA GLU A 146 0.30 -9.45 -3.32
C GLU A 146 0.89 -9.57 -1.91
N SER A 147 0.07 -9.29 -0.90
CA SER A 147 0.44 -9.44 0.50
C SER A 147 -0.72 -10.02 1.29
N GLU A 148 -0.41 -10.89 2.23
CA GLU A 148 -1.36 -11.41 3.20
C GLU A 148 -0.76 -11.29 4.59
N PHE A 149 -1.49 -10.66 5.52
CA PHE A 149 -1.03 -10.42 6.88
C PHE A 149 -2.19 -10.36 7.87
N ILE A 150 -1.87 -10.39 9.14
CA ILE A 150 -2.84 -10.36 10.23
C ILE A 150 -2.88 -8.96 10.86
N VAL A 151 -4.09 -8.47 11.06
CA VAL A 151 -4.36 -7.25 11.82
C VAL A 151 -5.15 -7.62 13.07
N ARG A 152 -4.72 -7.10 14.22
CA ARG A 152 -5.46 -7.22 15.46
C ARG A 152 -6.18 -5.92 15.76
N PRO A 153 -7.52 -5.89 15.81
CA PRO A 153 -8.29 -4.67 16.09
C PRO A 153 -7.84 -3.95 17.36
N GLY A 154 -7.51 -4.69 18.40
CA GLY A 154 -7.02 -4.15 19.66
C GLY A 154 -5.75 -3.31 19.55
N ASP A 155 -4.87 -3.62 18.59
CA ASP A 155 -3.64 -2.84 18.33
C ASP A 155 -3.96 -1.43 17.80
N PHE A 156 -5.16 -1.23 17.27
CA PHE A 156 -5.64 0.03 16.70
C PHE A 156 -6.74 0.68 17.55
N ASN A 157 -6.82 0.33 18.83
CA ASN A 157 -7.82 0.83 19.77
C ASN A 157 -9.28 0.53 19.34
N ILE A 158 -9.50 -0.42 18.47
CA ILE A 158 -10.83 -0.87 18.06
C ILE A 158 -11.32 -1.86 19.13
N LYS A 159 -12.39 -1.47 19.83
CA LYS A 159 -12.96 -2.27 20.92
C LYS A 159 -14.01 -3.23 20.38
N ILE A 160 -13.80 -4.52 20.63
CA ILE A 160 -14.79 -5.56 20.35
C ILE A 160 -15.53 -5.83 21.67
N PRO A 161 -16.85 -5.56 21.78
CA PRO A 161 -17.60 -5.84 23.01
C PRO A 161 -17.54 -7.33 23.36
N ASN A 162 -17.45 -7.66 24.65
CA ASN A 162 -17.34 -9.05 25.12
C ASN A 162 -18.47 -9.97 24.61
N LEU A 163 -19.68 -9.45 24.43
CA LEU A 163 -20.81 -10.18 23.85
C LEU A 163 -20.62 -10.53 22.37
N MET A 164 -19.66 -9.88 21.69
CA MET A 164 -19.37 -10.06 20.27
C MET A 164 -18.06 -10.83 20.01
N ILE A 165 -17.28 -11.20 21.05
CA ILE A 165 -16.01 -11.93 20.91
C ILE A 165 -16.21 -13.28 20.18
N THR A 166 -17.36 -13.92 20.35
CA THR A 166 -17.70 -15.15 19.62
C THR A 166 -18.08 -14.91 18.16
N ARG A 167 -18.30 -13.64 17.75
CA ARG A 167 -18.74 -13.24 16.41
C ARG A 167 -17.72 -12.45 15.62
N ILE A 168 -16.66 -11.96 16.27
CA ILE A 168 -15.56 -11.21 15.62
C ILE A 168 -14.26 -11.77 16.16
N ALA A 169 -13.38 -12.24 15.28
CA ALA A 169 -12.10 -12.75 15.68
C ALA A 169 -11.16 -11.63 16.17
N GLU A 170 -10.29 -11.99 17.10
CA GLU A 170 -9.20 -11.11 17.56
C GLU A 170 -8.14 -10.89 16.47
N GLU A 171 -8.09 -11.77 15.48
CA GLU A 171 -7.18 -11.74 14.35
C GLU A 171 -7.97 -11.65 13.04
N ILE A 172 -7.68 -10.61 12.29
CA ILE A 172 -8.30 -10.35 10.99
C ILE A 172 -7.25 -10.58 9.92
N LYS A 173 -7.52 -11.48 8.99
CA LYS A 173 -6.68 -11.68 7.83
C LYS A 173 -6.98 -10.63 6.78
N VAL A 174 -5.94 -9.92 6.35
CA VAL A 174 -6.01 -8.91 5.29
C VAL A 174 -5.21 -9.40 4.10
N THR A 175 -5.84 -9.47 2.94
CA THR A 175 -5.19 -9.77 1.66
C THR A 175 -5.25 -8.53 0.78
N VAL A 176 -4.12 -8.12 0.25
CA VAL A 176 -3.99 -6.96 -0.65
C VAL A 176 -3.42 -7.42 -1.98
N ARG A 177 -4.02 -6.97 -3.08
CA ARG A 177 -3.52 -7.19 -4.44
C ARG A 177 -3.57 -5.92 -5.24
N SER A 178 -2.49 -5.61 -5.94
CA SER A 178 -2.41 -4.42 -6.80
C SER A 178 -1.70 -4.76 -8.11
N LYS A 179 -2.10 -4.08 -9.17
CA LYS A 179 -1.42 -4.15 -10.47
C LYS A 179 -0.99 -2.75 -10.89
N PHE A 180 0.28 -2.60 -11.15
CA PHE A 180 0.91 -1.37 -11.65
C PHE A 180 1.32 -1.57 -13.10
N ARG A 181 1.20 -0.51 -13.93
CA ARG A 181 1.70 -0.50 -15.29
C ARG A 181 2.92 0.42 -15.37
N ILE A 182 4.07 -0.16 -15.70
CA ILE A 182 5.29 0.61 -15.97
C ILE A 182 5.19 1.06 -17.42
N LYS A 183 5.32 2.34 -17.65
CA LYS A 183 5.28 2.92 -19.01
C LYS A 183 6.61 2.74 -19.73
#